data_c620ae356596817d35d041a1fc967cc1
#
_entry.id   c620ae356596817d35d041a1fc967cc1
#
_cell.length_a   1.000
_cell.length_b   1.000
_cell.length_c   1.000
_cell.angle_alpha   90.00
_cell.angle_beta   90.00
_cell.angle_gamma   90.00
#
_symmetry.space_group_name_H-M   'P 1'
#
loop_
_entity.id
_entity.type
_entity.pdbx_description
1 polymer ?
#
loop_
_entity_poly.entity_id
_entity_poly.type
_entity_poly.pdbx_seq_one_letter_code
_entity_poly.pdbx_strand_id
1 'polypeptide(L)'
;DAITALDKGWTLQSNGANAAAVKAGDTVDIGTVAGESNLKVTKTGNTIQYGLNRDLNIDSVTAGDSKLDSNGLSIAGGPSVTKSGIDAAGNTISNVAAGTNATDAVNKGQLDALSTSSNNKTDVLGNSTANNLGGGASYDSTTGAVSSPTYVTTKTDGTTVNANNVGDALTNLNNEVVKPITFAGNSGSVDRKLGETLNITGGLTASGSNSNVKTVISGNTVDI
;
A
#
# COMPACT_ATOMS: atom_id res chain seq x y z
N ASP A 1 34.01 -89.23 6.85
CA ASP A 1 34.81 -89.40 5.63
C ASP A 1 34.58 -88.25 4.67
N ALA A 2 35.25 -88.19 3.54
CA ALA A 2 35.17 -87.04 2.61
C ALA A 2 33.75 -86.85 2.05
N ILE A 3 32.99 -87.95 1.85
CA ILE A 3 31.60 -87.90 1.34
C ILE A 3 30.68 -87.24 2.37
N THR A 4 30.80 -87.56 3.65
CA THR A 4 30.02 -87.04 4.75
C THR A 4 30.30 -85.53 4.92
N ALA A 5 31.55 -85.10 4.72
CA ALA A 5 31.93 -83.68 4.80
C ALA A 5 31.39 -82.90 3.61
N LEU A 6 31.35 -83.45 2.42
CA LEU A 6 30.80 -82.86 1.22
C LEU A 6 29.26 -82.70 1.29
N ASP A 7 28.58 -83.66 1.91
CA ASP A 7 27.13 -83.69 2.04
C ASP A 7 26.61 -82.65 3.10
N LYS A 8 27.49 -82.08 3.98
CA LYS A 8 27.11 -81.05 4.94
C LYS A 8 26.78 -79.76 4.27
N GLY A 9 27.38 -79.50 3.09
CA GLY A 9 27.18 -78.19 2.43
C GLY A 9 27.71 -77.03 3.21
N TRP A 10 27.16 -75.83 2.94
CA TRP A 10 27.39 -74.57 3.66
C TRP A 10 26.07 -73.96 4.08
N THR A 11 26.10 -72.98 4.96
CA THR A 11 24.87 -72.32 5.48
C THR A 11 24.68 -70.95 4.83
N LEU A 12 23.51 -70.71 4.23
CA LEU A 12 23.05 -69.43 3.77
C LEU A 12 22.10 -68.90 4.82
N GLN A 13 22.29 -67.61 5.18
CA GLN A 13 21.37 -66.90 6.10
C GLN A 13 21.30 -65.42 5.69
N SER A 14 20.21 -64.73 6.08
CA SER A 14 20.01 -63.30 5.87
C SER A 14 19.94 -62.62 7.23
N ASN A 15 20.79 -61.62 7.43
CA ASN A 15 20.85 -60.79 8.68
C ASN A 15 20.91 -61.63 9.97
N GLY A 16 21.63 -62.75 9.94
CA GLY A 16 21.77 -63.67 11.11
C GLY A 16 20.54 -64.55 11.37
N ALA A 17 19.57 -64.55 10.47
CA ALA A 17 18.33 -65.32 10.58
C ALA A 17 18.08 -66.17 9.32
N ASN A 18 17.07 -67.05 9.38
CA ASN A 18 16.63 -67.90 8.26
C ASN A 18 17.76 -68.76 7.67
N ALA A 19 18.57 -69.32 8.53
CA ALA A 19 19.66 -70.24 8.10
C ALA A 19 19.14 -71.46 7.37
N ALA A 20 19.70 -71.72 6.18
CA ALA A 20 19.42 -72.96 5.40
C ALA A 20 20.72 -73.56 4.92
N ALA A 21 20.79 -74.87 4.90
CA ALA A 21 21.92 -75.60 4.33
C ALA A 21 21.82 -75.57 2.80
N VAL A 22 22.92 -75.27 2.12
CA VAL A 22 23.08 -75.37 0.65
C VAL A 22 24.03 -76.47 0.36
N LYS A 23 23.57 -77.48 -0.37
CA LYS A 23 24.31 -78.67 -0.72
C LYS A 23 24.77 -78.72 -2.18
N ALA A 24 25.63 -79.61 -2.55
CA ALA A 24 26.04 -79.78 -3.93
C ALA A 24 24.83 -80.10 -4.84
N GLY A 25 24.63 -79.33 -5.88
CA GLY A 25 23.51 -79.45 -6.80
C GLY A 25 22.35 -78.50 -6.52
N ASP A 26 22.34 -77.81 -5.37
CA ASP A 26 21.33 -76.79 -5.04
C ASP A 26 21.53 -75.52 -5.85
N THR A 27 20.44 -74.89 -6.18
CA THR A 27 20.43 -73.56 -6.82
C THR A 27 20.14 -72.48 -5.75
N VAL A 28 21.01 -71.52 -5.71
CA VAL A 28 20.79 -70.30 -4.90
C VAL A 28 20.42 -69.11 -5.83
N ASP A 29 19.21 -68.66 -5.70
CA ASP A 29 18.76 -67.43 -6.40
C ASP A 29 19.06 -66.20 -5.54
N ILE A 30 19.89 -65.32 -6.09
CA ILE A 30 20.25 -64.02 -5.45
C ILE A 30 19.68 -62.89 -6.32
N GLY A 31 18.54 -62.38 -5.91
CA GLY A 31 17.75 -61.38 -6.63
C GLY A 31 17.23 -60.29 -5.75
N THR A 32 16.28 -59.53 -6.23
CA THR A 32 15.48 -58.55 -5.48
C THR A 32 14.18 -59.20 -5.04
N VAL A 33 13.52 -58.59 -4.04
CA VAL A 33 12.15 -58.99 -3.69
C VAL A 33 11.20 -58.67 -4.85
N ALA A 34 10.11 -59.41 -4.94
CA ALA A 34 9.10 -59.21 -5.99
C ALA A 34 8.55 -57.79 -5.90
N GLY A 35 8.50 -57.06 -7.04
CA GLY A 35 8.02 -55.68 -7.12
C GLY A 35 9.08 -54.62 -6.86
N GLU A 36 10.31 -54.96 -6.43
CA GLU A 36 11.39 -54.01 -6.27
C GLU A 36 11.93 -53.56 -7.63
N SER A 37 11.75 -52.28 -7.97
CA SER A 37 12.17 -51.65 -9.21
C SER A 37 13.40 -50.74 -9.07
N ASN A 38 13.78 -50.39 -7.86
CA ASN A 38 14.85 -49.44 -7.58
C ASN A 38 16.24 -50.10 -7.54
N LEU A 39 16.27 -51.42 -7.25
CA LEU A 39 17.50 -52.17 -7.17
C LEU A 39 17.62 -53.11 -8.40
N LYS A 40 18.75 -53.03 -9.09
CA LYS A 40 19.11 -53.91 -10.21
C LYS A 40 20.15 -54.92 -9.75
N VAL A 41 19.88 -56.20 -10.00
CA VAL A 41 20.85 -57.29 -9.79
C VAL A 41 21.24 -57.82 -11.15
N THR A 42 22.54 -57.94 -11.41
CA THR A 42 23.08 -58.56 -12.64
C THR A 42 24.10 -59.63 -12.27
N LYS A 43 24.07 -60.72 -13.00
CA LYS A 43 25.03 -61.83 -12.89
C LYS A 43 25.79 -61.96 -14.18
N THR A 44 27.10 -61.94 -14.12
CA THR A 44 27.99 -62.25 -15.27
C THR A 44 29.07 -63.18 -14.80
N GLY A 45 29.12 -64.43 -15.41
CA GLY A 45 30.01 -65.46 -14.94
C GLY A 45 29.73 -65.78 -13.45
N ASN A 46 30.75 -65.72 -12.62
CA ASN A 46 30.64 -65.94 -11.16
C ASN A 46 30.47 -64.64 -10.35
N THR A 47 30.21 -63.52 -11.03
CA THR A 47 30.06 -62.17 -10.37
C THR A 47 28.60 -61.78 -10.32
N ILE A 48 28.14 -61.37 -9.14
CA ILE A 48 26.83 -60.72 -8.91
C ILE A 48 27.10 -59.28 -8.56
N GLN A 49 26.41 -58.35 -9.26
CA GLN A 49 26.50 -56.91 -9.07
C GLN A 49 25.16 -56.35 -8.69
N TYR A 50 25.14 -55.48 -7.69
CA TYR A 50 23.98 -54.70 -7.29
C TYR A 50 24.16 -53.24 -7.73
N GLY A 51 23.13 -52.63 -8.23
CA GLY A 51 23.12 -51.22 -8.59
C GLY A 51 21.75 -50.62 -8.36
N LEU A 52 21.71 -49.34 -8.04
CA LEU A 52 20.45 -48.60 -8.05
C LEU A 52 20.06 -48.23 -9.48
N ASN A 53 18.78 -48.23 -9.77
CA ASN A 53 18.26 -47.64 -10.99
C ASN A 53 18.54 -46.15 -11.00
N ARG A 54 18.68 -45.54 -12.19
CA ARG A 54 18.87 -44.09 -12.31
C ARG A 54 17.64 -43.33 -11.89
N ASP A 55 16.45 -43.84 -12.20
CA ASP A 55 15.16 -43.29 -11.79
C ASP A 55 14.64 -44.14 -10.63
N LEU A 56 14.68 -43.56 -9.43
CA LEU A 56 14.17 -44.20 -8.22
C LEU A 56 12.69 -43.86 -8.04
N ASN A 57 11.87 -44.88 -7.87
CA ASN A 57 10.46 -44.75 -7.50
C ASN A 57 10.31 -45.09 -6.01
N ILE A 58 10.25 -44.08 -5.19
CA ILE A 58 10.18 -44.16 -3.73
C ILE A 58 9.07 -43.27 -3.18
N ASP A 59 8.45 -43.67 -2.08
CA ASP A 59 7.36 -42.89 -1.47
C ASP A 59 7.86 -41.57 -0.85
N SER A 60 9.07 -41.59 -0.30
CA SER A 60 9.69 -40.40 0.28
C SER A 60 11.20 -40.55 0.44
N VAL A 61 11.88 -39.38 0.48
CA VAL A 61 13.26 -39.24 0.95
C VAL A 61 13.23 -38.41 2.22
N THR A 62 13.84 -38.91 3.30
CA THR A 62 14.01 -38.16 4.56
C THR A 62 15.50 -38.02 4.83
N ALA A 63 15.93 -36.75 5.09
CA ALA A 63 17.30 -36.43 5.48
C ALA A 63 17.23 -35.47 6.68
N GLY A 64 17.37 -35.99 7.90
CA GLY A 64 17.15 -35.22 9.11
C GLY A 64 15.71 -34.66 9.16
N ASP A 65 15.57 -33.37 9.32
CA ASP A 65 14.29 -32.68 9.39
C ASP A 65 13.65 -32.42 8.02
N SER A 66 14.38 -32.69 6.92
CA SER A 66 13.89 -32.46 5.56
C SER A 66 13.24 -33.72 5.01
N LYS A 67 12.07 -33.56 4.38
CA LYS A 67 11.32 -34.61 3.72
C LYS A 67 10.85 -34.18 2.33
N LEU A 68 11.11 -35.02 1.34
CA LEU A 68 10.54 -34.93 0.00
C LEU A 68 9.59 -36.11 -0.21
N ASP A 69 8.32 -35.84 -0.47
CA ASP A 69 7.31 -36.87 -0.76
C ASP A 69 6.31 -36.36 -1.80
N SER A 70 5.20 -37.09 -1.98
CA SER A 70 4.16 -36.74 -2.96
C SER A 70 3.48 -35.38 -2.74
N ASN A 71 3.65 -34.74 -1.58
CA ASN A 71 3.14 -33.39 -1.27
C ASN A 71 4.13 -32.29 -1.63
N GLY A 72 5.43 -32.61 -1.70
CA GLY A 72 6.51 -31.66 -1.98
C GLY A 72 7.67 -31.77 -1.01
N LEU A 73 8.45 -30.71 -0.90
CA LEU A 73 9.56 -30.58 0.04
C LEU A 73 9.10 -29.89 1.30
N SER A 74 9.34 -30.48 2.46
CA SER A 74 9.09 -29.87 3.77
C SER A 74 10.29 -30.02 4.70
N ILE A 75 10.48 -29.05 5.58
CA ILE A 75 11.48 -29.07 6.65
C ILE A 75 10.70 -28.93 7.96
N ALA A 76 10.87 -29.86 8.89
CA ALA A 76 10.15 -29.82 10.17
C ALA A 76 10.46 -28.52 10.94
N GLY A 77 9.43 -27.73 11.22
CA GLY A 77 9.56 -26.41 11.85
C GLY A 77 10.18 -25.32 10.96
N GLY A 78 10.34 -25.56 9.67
CA GLY A 78 10.95 -24.67 8.70
C GLY A 78 10.14 -24.47 7.42
N PRO A 79 10.74 -23.88 6.38
CA PRO A 79 10.08 -23.61 5.11
C PRO A 79 9.62 -24.87 4.37
N SER A 80 8.60 -24.71 3.53
CA SER A 80 8.11 -25.79 2.67
C SER A 80 7.73 -25.30 1.27
N VAL A 81 7.83 -26.21 0.29
CA VAL A 81 7.34 -26.05 -1.08
C VAL A 81 6.46 -27.26 -1.38
N THR A 82 5.16 -27.09 -1.32
CA THR A 82 4.19 -28.18 -1.42
C THR A 82 3.14 -27.89 -2.49
N LYS A 83 2.23 -28.83 -2.71
CA LYS A 83 1.06 -28.64 -3.58
C LYS A 83 0.16 -27.48 -3.13
N SER A 84 0.21 -27.09 -1.86
CA SER A 84 -0.55 -25.98 -1.29
C SER A 84 0.14 -24.63 -1.47
N GLY A 85 1.39 -24.60 -1.93
CA GLY A 85 2.17 -23.40 -2.14
C GLY A 85 3.53 -23.41 -1.45
N ILE A 86 4.09 -22.21 -1.30
CA ILE A 86 5.39 -21.98 -0.65
C ILE A 86 5.12 -21.31 0.71
N ASP A 87 5.59 -21.92 1.78
CA ASP A 87 5.56 -21.34 3.13
C ASP A 87 7.00 -21.06 3.57
N ALA A 88 7.31 -19.81 3.87
CA ALA A 88 8.61 -19.38 4.36
C ALA A 88 8.78 -19.62 5.87
N ALA A 89 7.76 -20.08 6.59
CA ALA A 89 7.76 -20.31 8.04
C ALA A 89 8.23 -19.09 8.84
N GLY A 90 7.81 -17.87 8.43
CA GLY A 90 8.22 -16.61 9.08
C GLY A 90 9.62 -16.12 8.72
N ASN A 91 10.37 -16.82 7.88
CA ASN A 91 11.70 -16.39 7.45
C ASN A 91 11.63 -15.38 6.29
N THR A 92 12.68 -14.59 6.13
CA THR A 92 12.82 -13.67 5.02
C THR A 92 13.08 -14.42 3.72
N ILE A 93 12.36 -14.01 2.64
CA ILE A 93 12.68 -14.43 1.27
C ILE A 93 13.58 -13.36 0.67
N SER A 94 14.86 -13.69 0.44
CA SER A 94 15.85 -12.77 -0.12
C SER A 94 16.00 -12.94 -1.63
N ASN A 95 16.59 -11.92 -2.30
CA ASN A 95 16.90 -11.94 -3.74
C ASN A 95 15.68 -12.10 -4.64
N VAL A 96 14.51 -11.61 -4.22
CA VAL A 96 13.32 -11.54 -5.05
C VAL A 96 13.52 -10.46 -6.09
N ALA A 97 13.53 -10.80 -7.37
CA ALA A 97 13.58 -9.84 -8.46
C ALA A 97 12.32 -8.95 -8.47
N ALA A 98 12.42 -7.77 -9.10
CA ALA A 98 11.24 -6.92 -9.26
C ALA A 98 10.19 -7.61 -10.14
N GLY A 99 8.96 -7.70 -9.64
CA GLY A 99 7.83 -8.22 -10.41
C GLY A 99 7.50 -7.32 -11.59
N THR A 100 7.22 -7.93 -12.75
CA THR A 100 6.85 -7.22 -14.00
C THR A 100 5.47 -7.59 -14.50
N ASN A 101 4.99 -8.79 -14.14
CA ASN A 101 3.65 -9.28 -14.50
C ASN A 101 2.71 -9.21 -13.30
N ALA A 102 1.42 -9.22 -13.57
CA ALA A 102 0.38 -9.12 -12.53
C ALA A 102 0.41 -10.25 -11.48
N THR A 103 1.03 -11.38 -11.80
CA THR A 103 1.13 -12.55 -10.94
C THR A 103 2.49 -12.70 -10.27
N ASP A 104 3.43 -11.78 -10.53
CA ASP A 104 4.75 -11.82 -9.92
C ASP A 104 4.72 -11.33 -8.47
N ALA A 105 5.63 -11.83 -7.65
CA ALA A 105 5.85 -11.30 -6.31
C ALA A 105 6.43 -9.88 -6.36
N VAL A 106 5.96 -9.02 -5.48
CA VAL A 106 6.49 -7.66 -5.31
C VAL A 106 7.62 -7.67 -4.28
N ASN A 107 8.77 -7.11 -4.60
CA ASN A 107 9.86 -6.97 -3.66
C ASN A 107 9.78 -5.64 -2.86
N LYS A 108 10.59 -5.55 -1.78
CA LYS A 108 10.63 -4.37 -0.91
C LYS A 108 10.97 -3.07 -1.67
N GLY A 109 11.84 -3.12 -2.67
CA GLY A 109 12.23 -1.95 -3.45
C GLY A 109 11.06 -1.33 -4.23
N GLN A 110 10.19 -2.16 -4.79
CA GLN A 110 8.97 -1.71 -5.47
C GLN A 110 7.96 -1.08 -4.50
N LEU A 111 7.82 -1.65 -3.30
CA LEU A 111 6.96 -1.08 -2.25
C LEU A 111 7.50 0.27 -1.75
N ASP A 112 8.82 0.38 -1.54
CA ASP A 112 9.47 1.63 -1.11
C ASP A 112 9.31 2.73 -2.18
N ALA A 113 9.47 2.37 -3.46
CA ALA A 113 9.25 3.30 -4.58
C ALA A 113 7.79 3.79 -4.65
N LEU A 114 6.82 2.91 -4.44
CA LEU A 114 5.41 3.27 -4.38
C LEU A 114 5.13 4.21 -3.20
N SER A 115 5.66 3.89 -2.01
CA SER A 115 5.54 4.74 -0.81
C SER A 115 6.10 6.14 -1.05
N THR A 116 7.32 6.22 -1.62
CA THR A 116 7.94 7.51 -1.99
C THR A 116 7.09 8.30 -2.97
N SER A 117 6.60 7.64 -4.03
CA SER A 117 5.73 8.29 -5.03
C SER A 117 4.42 8.80 -4.41
N SER A 118 3.81 8.03 -3.50
CA SER A 118 2.59 8.41 -2.80
C SER A 118 2.82 9.62 -1.90
N ASN A 119 3.89 9.62 -1.11
CA ASN A 119 4.25 10.73 -0.22
C ASN A 119 4.51 12.01 -1.03
N ASN A 120 5.28 11.92 -2.12
CA ASN A 120 5.54 13.07 -2.98
C ASN A 120 4.24 13.69 -3.55
N LYS A 121 3.28 12.86 -3.97
CA LYS A 121 1.97 13.36 -4.44
C LYS A 121 1.18 14.02 -3.33
N THR A 122 1.21 13.47 -2.13
CA THR A 122 0.55 14.05 -0.95
C THR A 122 1.16 15.39 -0.59
N ASP A 123 2.49 15.50 -0.60
CA ASP A 123 3.21 16.74 -0.31
C ASP A 123 2.89 17.84 -1.34
N VAL A 124 2.87 17.48 -2.63
CA VAL A 124 2.49 18.41 -3.70
C VAL A 124 1.06 18.89 -3.51
N LEU A 125 0.12 17.99 -3.22
CA LEU A 125 -1.29 18.34 -2.99
C LEU A 125 -1.44 19.21 -1.74
N GLY A 126 -0.79 18.83 -0.63
CA GLY A 126 -0.84 19.58 0.63
C GLY A 126 -0.31 21.00 0.49
N ASN A 127 0.87 21.15 -0.13
CA ASN A 127 1.47 22.46 -0.40
C ASN A 127 0.60 23.31 -1.34
N SER A 128 0.07 22.70 -2.41
CA SER A 128 -0.83 23.40 -3.34
C SER A 128 -2.11 23.86 -2.63
N THR A 129 -2.68 23.03 -1.77
CA THR A 129 -3.86 23.37 -0.98
C THR A 129 -3.58 24.55 -0.03
N ALA A 130 -2.46 24.50 0.71
CA ALA A 130 -2.05 25.57 1.62
C ALA A 130 -1.85 26.90 0.87
N ASN A 131 -1.16 26.85 -0.28
CA ASN A 131 -0.94 28.02 -1.12
C ASN A 131 -2.25 28.60 -1.67
N ASN A 132 -3.18 27.75 -2.10
CA ASN A 132 -4.47 28.20 -2.63
C ASN A 132 -5.39 28.77 -1.55
N LEU A 133 -5.30 28.27 -0.33
CA LEU A 133 -6.02 28.86 0.81
C LEU A 133 -5.46 30.24 1.17
N GLY A 134 -4.16 30.45 1.06
CA GLY A 134 -3.54 31.72 1.51
C GLY A 134 -3.70 31.94 3.01
N GLY A 135 -3.74 33.20 3.45
CA GLY A 135 -4.00 33.54 4.85
C GLY A 135 -3.01 32.94 5.86
N GLY A 136 -1.79 32.58 5.44
CA GLY A 136 -0.78 31.95 6.29
C GLY A 136 -1.00 30.45 6.52
N ALA A 137 -1.89 29.79 5.76
CA ALA A 137 -2.02 28.34 5.78
C ALA A 137 -0.69 27.68 5.36
N SER A 138 -0.34 26.58 5.99
CA SER A 138 0.87 25.80 5.74
C SER A 138 0.56 24.31 5.76
N TYR A 139 1.33 23.54 5.01
CA TYR A 139 1.28 22.09 5.01
C TYR A 139 2.39 21.51 5.89
N ASP A 140 2.04 20.52 6.70
CA ASP A 140 2.97 19.74 7.51
C ASP A 140 3.12 18.34 6.89
N SER A 141 4.27 18.07 6.28
CA SER A 141 4.58 16.79 5.63
C SER A 141 4.71 15.61 6.61
N THR A 142 4.89 15.87 7.90
CA THR A 142 4.99 14.82 8.91
C THR A 142 3.62 14.26 9.29
N THR A 143 2.64 15.15 9.41
CA THR A 143 1.27 14.79 9.80
C THR A 143 0.31 14.68 8.63
N GLY A 144 0.68 15.22 7.46
CA GLY A 144 -0.19 15.33 6.29
C GLY A 144 -1.29 16.40 6.44
N ALA A 145 -1.20 17.26 7.44
CA ALA A 145 -2.23 18.25 7.75
C ALA A 145 -1.94 19.60 7.08
N VAL A 146 -3.00 20.28 6.64
CA VAL A 146 -2.94 21.69 6.23
C VAL A 146 -3.52 22.53 7.36
N SER A 147 -2.77 23.52 7.84
CA SER A 147 -3.22 24.44 8.89
C SER A 147 -4.35 25.34 8.38
N SER A 148 -5.21 25.78 9.28
CA SER A 148 -6.25 26.76 8.95
C SER A 148 -5.62 28.11 8.56
N PRO A 149 -6.14 28.79 7.52
CA PRO A 149 -5.77 30.15 7.20
C PRO A 149 -6.26 31.13 8.26
N THR A 150 -5.72 32.33 8.24
CA THR A 150 -6.27 33.47 8.99
C THR A 150 -6.55 34.61 8.03
N TYR A 151 -7.82 34.88 7.78
CA TYR A 151 -8.27 36.04 6.99
C TYR A 151 -8.70 37.17 7.93
N VAL A 152 -8.13 38.34 7.72
CA VAL A 152 -8.42 39.52 8.54
C VAL A 152 -9.36 40.45 7.76
N THR A 153 -10.53 40.74 8.32
CA THR A 153 -11.45 41.74 7.80
C THR A 153 -11.42 42.97 8.73
N THR A 154 -11.17 44.18 8.17
CA THR A 154 -11.27 45.42 8.89
C THR A 154 -12.70 45.93 8.80
N LYS A 155 -13.33 46.20 9.94
CA LYS A 155 -14.67 46.75 10.02
C LYS A 155 -14.67 48.26 9.79
N THR A 156 -15.83 48.81 9.54
CA THR A 156 -16.04 50.27 9.34
C THR A 156 -15.71 51.10 10.59
N ASP A 157 -15.68 50.49 11.77
CA ASP A 157 -15.25 51.13 13.03
C ASP A 157 -13.72 51.06 13.25
N GLY A 158 -12.97 50.55 12.31
CA GLY A 158 -11.51 50.35 12.36
C GLY A 158 -11.05 49.11 13.12
N THR A 159 -11.94 48.36 13.75
CA THR A 159 -11.58 47.10 14.41
C THR A 159 -11.42 45.99 13.40
N THR A 160 -10.75 44.90 13.78
CA THR A 160 -10.54 43.74 12.91
C THR A 160 -11.25 42.52 13.46
N VAL A 161 -11.63 41.60 12.55
CA VAL A 161 -12.14 40.27 12.85
C VAL A 161 -11.40 39.26 12.02
N ASN A 162 -11.03 38.14 12.64
CA ASN A 162 -10.35 37.02 11.98
C ASN A 162 -11.36 35.91 11.64
N ALA A 163 -11.17 35.31 10.49
CA ALA A 163 -11.86 34.09 10.07
C ALA A 163 -10.84 33.02 9.71
N ASN A 164 -11.13 31.76 10.00
CA ASN A 164 -10.27 30.61 9.72
C ASN A 164 -10.69 29.81 8.48
N ASN A 165 -11.67 30.30 7.76
CA ASN A 165 -12.13 29.76 6.48
C ASN A 165 -12.67 30.88 5.57
N VAL A 166 -12.76 30.59 4.27
CA VAL A 166 -13.19 31.54 3.26
C VAL A 166 -14.65 31.96 3.45
N GLY A 167 -15.53 31.05 3.87
CA GLY A 167 -16.95 31.32 4.07
C GLY A 167 -17.19 32.41 5.13
N ASP A 168 -16.53 32.25 6.28
CA ASP A 168 -16.62 33.24 7.36
C ASP A 168 -15.97 34.59 6.96
N ALA A 169 -14.84 34.55 6.24
CA ALA A 169 -14.19 35.75 5.74
C ALA A 169 -15.11 36.54 4.79
N LEU A 170 -15.75 35.83 3.84
CA LEU A 170 -16.73 36.46 2.93
C LEU A 170 -17.96 36.98 3.66
N THR A 171 -18.44 36.25 4.69
CA THR A 171 -19.55 36.69 5.52
C THR A 171 -19.19 37.96 6.27
N ASN A 172 -18.00 38.02 6.87
CA ASN A 172 -17.51 39.22 7.56
C ASN A 172 -17.42 40.41 6.60
N LEU A 173 -16.84 40.21 5.42
CA LEU A 173 -16.73 41.25 4.40
C LEU A 173 -18.12 41.72 3.92
N ASN A 174 -19.03 40.79 3.64
CA ASN A 174 -20.39 41.09 3.20
C ASN A 174 -21.13 41.94 4.24
N ASN A 175 -20.98 41.61 5.53
CA ASN A 175 -21.61 42.36 6.62
C ASN A 175 -21.12 43.80 6.66
N GLU A 176 -19.87 44.08 6.30
CA GLU A 176 -19.36 45.44 6.23
C GLU A 176 -19.79 46.20 4.95
N VAL A 177 -19.76 45.51 3.81
CA VAL A 177 -20.10 46.08 2.50
C VAL A 177 -21.57 46.52 2.42
N VAL A 178 -22.48 45.81 3.09
CA VAL A 178 -23.92 46.12 3.06
C VAL A 178 -24.34 47.15 4.12
N LYS A 179 -23.41 47.66 4.97
CA LYS A 179 -23.70 48.70 5.91
C LYS A 179 -24.09 49.98 5.19
N PRO A 180 -25.13 50.68 5.65
CA PRO A 180 -25.52 51.93 5.02
C PRO A 180 -24.57 53.07 5.40
N ILE A 181 -24.49 54.06 4.50
CA ILE A 181 -23.97 55.38 4.81
C ILE A 181 -25.17 56.25 5.23
N THR A 182 -25.09 56.82 6.44
CA THR A 182 -26.13 57.69 6.93
C THR A 182 -25.86 59.15 6.49
N PHE A 183 -26.82 59.74 5.81
CA PHE A 183 -26.81 61.18 5.48
C PHE A 183 -27.76 61.87 6.46
N ALA A 184 -27.22 62.83 7.27
CA ALA A 184 -27.97 63.53 8.26
C ALA A 184 -28.08 65.04 7.87
N GLY A 185 -29.26 65.58 7.95
CA GLY A 185 -29.53 66.99 7.80
C GLY A 185 -29.76 67.70 9.17
N ASN A 186 -30.05 68.99 9.15
CA ASN A 186 -30.45 69.74 10.38
C ASN A 186 -31.70 69.09 11.01
N SER A 187 -32.52 68.44 10.26
CA SER A 187 -33.67 67.68 10.70
C SER A 187 -33.80 66.41 9.84
N GLY A 188 -33.79 65.21 10.49
CA GLY A 188 -33.88 63.95 9.85
C GLY A 188 -32.56 63.38 9.28
N SER A 189 -32.58 62.14 9.00
CA SER A 189 -31.47 61.38 8.33
C SER A 189 -32.01 60.36 7.39
N VAL A 190 -31.19 59.91 6.47
CA VAL A 190 -31.52 58.84 5.54
C VAL A 190 -30.30 57.95 5.33
N ASP A 191 -30.51 56.62 5.36
CA ASP A 191 -29.51 55.62 5.07
C ASP A 191 -29.53 55.26 3.61
N ARG A 192 -28.35 55.09 3.00
CA ARG A 192 -28.18 54.59 1.63
C ARG A 192 -27.12 53.51 1.63
N LYS A 193 -27.44 52.42 0.98
CA LYS A 193 -26.49 51.30 0.73
C LYS A 193 -25.81 51.50 -0.60
N LEU A 194 -24.73 50.75 -0.82
CA LEU A 194 -24.03 50.70 -2.10
C LEU A 194 -25.02 50.34 -3.22
N GLY A 195 -25.04 51.08 -4.31
CA GLY A 195 -25.98 50.93 -5.44
C GLY A 195 -27.28 51.75 -5.31
N GLU A 196 -27.61 52.30 -4.14
CA GLU A 196 -28.80 53.15 -3.97
C GLU A 196 -28.50 54.60 -4.33
N THR A 197 -29.52 55.31 -4.86
CA THR A 197 -29.40 56.71 -5.25
C THR A 197 -29.86 57.63 -4.09
N LEU A 198 -29.06 58.62 -3.76
CA LEU A 198 -29.46 59.76 -2.94
C LEU A 198 -29.80 60.90 -3.88
N ASN A 199 -31.05 61.34 -3.88
CA ASN A 199 -31.48 62.51 -4.63
C ASN A 199 -31.35 63.77 -3.73
N ILE A 200 -30.57 64.72 -4.18
CA ILE A 200 -30.45 66.04 -3.55
C ILE A 200 -31.10 67.07 -4.50
N THR A 201 -32.28 67.52 -4.15
CA THR A 201 -33.08 68.42 -5.00
C THR A 201 -33.49 69.66 -4.28
N GLY A 202 -33.63 70.74 -5.01
CA GLY A 202 -34.22 72.01 -4.46
C GLY A 202 -35.74 71.85 -4.21
N GLY A 203 -36.22 72.35 -3.08
CA GLY A 203 -37.61 72.13 -2.59
C GLY A 203 -38.64 73.18 -2.99
N LEU A 204 -38.37 74.06 -3.93
CA LEU A 204 -39.35 75.06 -4.37
C LEU A 204 -40.40 74.49 -5.31
N THR A 205 -41.65 74.38 -4.84
CA THR A 205 -42.79 73.81 -5.57
C THR A 205 -43.68 74.82 -6.22
N ALA A 206 -43.45 76.16 -5.98
CA ALA A 206 -44.20 77.25 -6.59
C ALA A 206 -43.43 77.81 -7.78
N SER A 207 -44.12 78.49 -8.72
CA SER A 207 -43.65 79.08 -9.96
C SER A 207 -42.47 80.07 -9.83
N GLY A 208 -41.58 79.88 -8.90
CA GLY A 208 -40.33 80.59 -8.74
C GLY A 208 -39.21 79.86 -9.47
N SER A 209 -38.24 80.60 -9.93
CA SER A 209 -36.99 80.02 -10.49
C SER A 209 -36.29 79.13 -9.49
N ASN A 210 -35.91 77.92 -9.91
CA ASN A 210 -35.00 77.07 -9.15
C ASN A 210 -33.59 77.67 -9.01
N SER A 211 -33.40 78.93 -9.32
CA SER A 211 -32.13 79.63 -9.31
C SER A 211 -31.61 79.96 -7.90
N ASN A 212 -32.44 79.78 -6.86
CA ASN A 212 -32.05 80.05 -5.50
C ASN A 212 -31.24 78.95 -4.82
N VAL A 213 -31.33 77.71 -5.31
CA VAL A 213 -30.49 76.62 -4.89
C VAL A 213 -30.14 75.81 -6.12
N LYS A 214 -28.87 75.77 -6.49
CA LYS A 214 -28.31 75.00 -7.58
C LYS A 214 -27.35 73.94 -6.98
N THR A 215 -27.55 72.70 -7.32
CA THR A 215 -26.59 71.67 -7.01
C THR A 215 -25.76 71.38 -8.24
N VAL A 216 -24.46 71.37 -8.08
CA VAL A 216 -23.50 70.99 -9.15
C VAL A 216 -22.62 69.93 -8.58
N ILE A 217 -22.46 68.82 -9.37
CA ILE A 217 -21.52 67.78 -9.07
C ILE A 217 -20.27 68.05 -9.90
N SER A 218 -19.13 68.24 -9.20
CA SER A 218 -17.82 68.38 -9.81
C SER A 218 -16.83 67.46 -9.10
N GLY A 219 -16.37 66.42 -9.78
CA GLY A 219 -15.53 65.38 -9.17
C GLY A 219 -16.23 64.67 -8.01
N ASN A 220 -15.66 64.78 -6.80
CA ASN A 220 -16.20 64.18 -5.58
C ASN A 220 -17.01 65.18 -4.73
N THR A 221 -17.31 66.36 -5.21
CA THR A 221 -17.96 67.43 -4.49
C THR A 221 -19.37 67.68 -5.03
N VAL A 222 -20.31 67.72 -4.11
CA VAL A 222 -21.65 68.22 -4.37
C VAL A 222 -21.68 69.71 -3.84
N ASP A 223 -21.66 70.66 -4.74
CA ASP A 223 -21.82 72.06 -4.41
C ASP A 223 -23.32 72.45 -4.39
N ILE A 224 -23.75 73.10 -3.32
CA ILE A 224 -25.12 73.52 -3.15
C ILE A 224 -25.17 75.05 -3.18
#